data_38459f91e41b2536543cece3de786f2f
#
_entry.id   38459f91e41b2536543cece3de786f2f
#
_cell.length_a   1.000
_cell.length_b   1.000
_cell.length_c   1.000
_cell.angle_alpha   90.00
_cell.angle_beta   90.00
_cell.angle_gamma   90.00
#
_symmetry.space_group_name_H-M   'P 1'
#
loop_
_entity.id
_entity.type
_entity.pdbx_description
1 polymer ?
#
loop_
_entity_poly.entity_id
_entity_poly.type
_entity_poly.pdbx_seq_one_letter_code
_entity_poly.pdbx_strand_id
1 'polypeptide(L)'
;MSCHSINFYGISIINMLRKEGTVMRKNFGAKPYTYPQPVFILASYGEDGTPDAMNAAWGGISGGSEVTMCISARHKSTENILKKKAFTISMADAAHVKECDYVGLASANDTPDKLAKAGFTVSKAEFVDAPVINELAVCVECKLVSYDEKSGHMVGEIVNVSVDESALTS
;
A
#
# COMPACT_ATOMS: atom_id res chain seq x y z
N MET A 1 16.47 26.59 0.17
CA MET A 1 15.52 25.55 0.58
C MET A 1 16.31 24.40 1.18
N SER A 2 16.24 24.21 2.51
CA SER A 2 16.99 23.16 3.21
C SER A 2 16.21 21.84 3.08
N CYS A 3 16.76 20.92 2.30
CA CYS A 3 16.23 19.57 2.18
C CYS A 3 16.62 18.80 3.46
N HIS A 4 15.65 18.57 4.35
CA HIS A 4 15.90 17.77 5.56
C HIS A 4 16.03 16.29 5.15
N SER A 5 17.19 15.71 5.43
CA SER A 5 17.46 14.30 5.19
C SER A 5 16.62 13.42 6.11
N ILE A 6 15.81 12.56 5.52
CA ILE A 6 15.05 11.54 6.26
C ILE A 6 16.04 10.43 6.65
N ASN A 7 16.20 10.24 7.94
CA ASN A 7 17.11 9.25 8.50
C ASN A 7 16.35 7.96 8.81
N PHE A 8 16.37 7.01 7.87
CA PHE A 8 15.82 5.67 8.09
C PHE A 8 16.95 4.74 8.58
N TYR A 9 16.90 4.34 9.84
CA TYR A 9 17.84 3.38 10.46
C TYR A 9 19.33 3.68 10.22
N GLY A 10 19.71 4.96 10.22
CA GLY A 10 21.10 5.37 10.04
C GLY A 10 21.59 5.39 8.58
N ILE A 11 20.70 5.20 7.60
CA ILE A 11 21.01 5.35 6.17
C ILE A 11 20.43 6.66 5.66
N SER A 12 21.28 7.59 5.26
CA SER A 12 20.86 8.82 4.58
C SER A 12 20.73 8.57 3.09
N ILE A 13 19.51 8.62 2.56
CA ILE A 13 19.22 8.44 1.12
C ILE A 13 19.90 9.52 0.26
N ILE A 14 20.15 10.71 0.83
CA ILE A 14 20.77 11.86 0.12
C ILE A 14 22.26 11.60 -0.20
N ASN A 15 22.94 10.72 0.53
CA ASN A 15 24.33 10.36 0.27
C ASN A 15 24.53 9.29 -0.82
N MET A 16 23.47 8.85 -1.52
CA MET A 16 23.59 7.96 -2.67
C MET A 16 24.12 8.67 -3.93
N LEU A 17 24.19 10.00 -3.95
CA LEU A 17 24.85 10.76 -5.03
C LEU A 17 26.37 10.72 -4.76
N ARG A 18 27.09 9.94 -5.56
CA ARG A 18 28.53 9.70 -5.46
C ARG A 18 29.34 11.00 -5.44
N LYS A 19 30.19 11.15 -4.41
CA LYS A 19 31.46 11.89 -4.53
C LYS A 19 32.50 10.97 -5.15
N GLU A 20 33.31 11.49 -6.05
CA GLU A 20 34.49 10.78 -6.58
C GLU A 20 35.42 10.39 -5.41
N GLY A 21 35.68 9.10 -5.25
CA GLY A 21 36.50 8.52 -4.18
C GLY A 21 36.23 7.03 -4.01
N THR A 22 37.11 6.34 -3.30
CA THR A 22 36.95 4.91 -2.99
C THR A 22 35.70 4.67 -2.15
N VAL A 23 34.72 3.90 -2.69
CA VAL A 23 33.51 3.57 -1.99
C VAL A 23 33.80 2.55 -0.90
N MET A 24 33.78 2.97 0.37
CA MET A 24 33.83 2.06 1.49
C MET A 24 32.41 1.52 1.76
N ARG A 25 32.25 0.19 1.73
CA ARG A 25 30.99 -0.50 2.03
C ARG A 25 31.02 -1.05 3.45
N LYS A 26 29.92 -0.86 4.19
CA LYS A 26 29.68 -1.47 5.48
C LYS A 26 28.68 -2.63 5.33
N ASN A 27 29.02 -3.80 5.85
CA ASN A 27 28.13 -4.95 5.85
C ASN A 27 27.14 -4.86 7.01
N PHE A 28 25.85 -5.06 6.74
CA PHE A 28 24.76 -5.06 7.72
C PHE A 28 24.18 -6.45 7.98
N GLY A 29 24.72 -7.50 7.32
CA GLY A 29 24.15 -8.84 7.34
C GLY A 29 22.85 -8.93 6.52
N ALA A 30 22.08 -9.99 6.76
CA ALA A 30 20.78 -10.19 6.11
C ALA A 30 19.73 -9.22 6.68
N LYS A 31 19.41 -8.17 5.94
CA LYS A 31 18.42 -7.14 6.29
C LYS A 31 17.56 -6.83 5.07
N PRO A 32 16.24 -6.56 5.25
CA PRO A 32 15.33 -6.23 4.14
C PRO A 32 15.47 -4.74 3.74
N TYR A 33 16.70 -4.31 3.45
CA TYR A 33 16.99 -2.92 3.09
C TYR A 33 16.88 -2.73 1.58
N THR A 34 15.65 -2.61 1.10
CA THR A 34 15.33 -2.33 -0.31
C THR A 34 14.51 -1.06 -0.38
N TYR A 35 15.12 0.05 -0.78
CA TYR A 35 14.49 1.37 -0.81
C TYR A 35 14.77 2.09 -2.14
N PRO A 36 13.85 2.94 -2.66
CA PRO A 36 12.53 3.23 -2.11
C PRO A 36 11.56 2.04 -2.27
N GLN A 37 10.54 1.98 -1.41
CA GLN A 37 9.43 1.02 -1.50
C GLN A 37 8.15 1.79 -1.82
N PRO A 38 7.22 1.24 -2.63
CA PRO A 38 5.90 1.82 -2.77
C PRO A 38 5.16 1.74 -1.43
N VAL A 39 4.31 2.73 -1.15
CA VAL A 39 3.35 2.63 -0.06
C VAL A 39 1.98 2.41 -0.67
N PHE A 40 1.55 1.16 -0.70
CA PHE A 40 0.21 0.78 -1.15
C PHE A 40 -0.79 1.03 -0.03
N ILE A 41 -1.94 1.57 -0.39
CA ILE A 41 -3.12 1.64 0.46
C ILE A 41 -4.08 0.58 -0.06
N LEU A 42 -4.13 -0.56 0.66
CA LEU A 42 -5.02 -1.67 0.36
C LEU A 42 -6.39 -1.37 0.95
N ALA A 43 -7.44 -1.49 0.15
CA ALA A 43 -8.79 -1.33 0.64
C ALA A 43 -9.67 -2.55 0.31
N SER A 44 -10.56 -2.89 1.23
CA SER A 44 -11.45 -4.06 1.14
C SER A 44 -12.74 -3.82 1.93
N TYR A 45 -13.82 -4.52 1.57
CA TYR A 45 -15.04 -4.53 2.38
C TYR A 45 -15.00 -5.68 3.39
N GLY A 46 -15.49 -5.42 4.60
CA GLY A 46 -15.91 -6.45 5.53
C GLY A 46 -17.12 -7.25 5.01
N GLU A 47 -17.47 -8.34 5.66
CA GLU A 47 -18.67 -9.13 5.30
C GLU A 47 -19.95 -8.30 5.39
N ASP A 48 -20.01 -7.38 6.36
CA ASP A 48 -21.10 -6.43 6.58
C ASP A 48 -21.11 -5.23 5.63
N GLY A 49 -20.14 -5.15 4.71
CA GLY A 49 -19.98 -4.03 3.78
C GLY A 49 -19.21 -2.83 4.36
N THR A 50 -18.71 -2.91 5.59
CA THR A 50 -17.88 -1.84 6.19
C THR A 50 -16.55 -1.73 5.42
N PRO A 51 -16.17 -0.54 4.91
CA PRO A 51 -14.91 -0.36 4.22
C PRO A 51 -13.74 -0.31 5.22
N ASP A 52 -12.64 -0.95 4.85
CA ASP A 52 -11.38 -0.94 5.59
C ASP A 52 -10.22 -0.66 4.64
N ALA A 53 -9.16 -0.03 5.14
CA ALA A 53 -7.91 0.12 4.41
C ALA A 53 -6.70 0.00 5.33
N MET A 54 -5.56 -0.42 4.77
CA MET A 54 -4.29 -0.52 5.47
C MET A 54 -3.12 -0.16 4.57
N ASN A 55 -1.96 0.14 5.16
CA ASN A 55 -0.71 0.32 4.42
C ASN A 55 -0.03 -1.02 4.16
N ALA A 56 0.52 -1.20 2.96
CA ALA A 56 1.41 -2.28 2.61
C ALA A 56 2.60 -1.75 1.80
N ALA A 57 3.80 -1.87 2.35
CA ALA A 57 5.03 -1.40 1.70
C ALA A 57 5.87 -2.55 1.10
N TRP A 58 5.58 -3.79 1.45
CA TRP A 58 6.31 -4.96 0.96
C TRP A 58 5.54 -5.62 -0.17
N GLY A 59 5.58 -5.00 -1.35
CA GLY A 59 4.87 -5.48 -2.52
C GLY A 59 5.34 -4.82 -3.81
N GLY A 60 4.86 -5.34 -4.93
CA GLY A 60 5.16 -4.84 -6.26
C GLY A 60 4.50 -5.69 -7.35
N ILE A 61 4.67 -5.25 -8.60
CA ILE A 61 4.25 -6.01 -9.78
C ILE A 61 5.06 -7.30 -9.87
N SER A 62 4.39 -8.43 -10.03
CA SER A 62 5.01 -9.77 -10.15
C SER A 62 4.74 -10.44 -11.49
N GLY A 63 3.91 -9.85 -12.34
CA GLY A 63 3.58 -10.33 -13.68
C GLY A 63 2.95 -9.25 -14.54
N GLY A 64 2.52 -9.56 -15.76
CA GLY A 64 1.90 -8.59 -16.68
C GLY A 64 0.62 -7.97 -16.15
N SER A 65 -0.16 -8.73 -15.38
CA SER A 65 -1.39 -8.29 -14.70
C SER A 65 -1.47 -8.87 -13.29
N GLU A 66 -0.34 -8.94 -12.59
CA GLU A 66 -0.25 -9.55 -11.27
C GLU A 66 0.53 -8.67 -10.31
N VAL A 67 0.04 -8.59 -9.08
CA VAL A 67 0.69 -7.91 -7.96
C VAL A 67 0.88 -8.90 -6.83
N THR A 68 2.06 -8.85 -6.19
CA THR A 68 2.36 -9.65 -5.00
C THR A 68 2.72 -8.73 -3.85
N MET A 69 2.27 -9.07 -2.66
CA MET A 69 2.60 -8.35 -1.44
C MET A 69 2.76 -9.32 -0.26
N CYS A 70 3.48 -8.86 0.77
CA CYS A 70 3.64 -9.61 2.01
C CYS A 70 2.86 -8.90 3.12
N ILE A 71 1.75 -9.50 3.56
CA ILE A 71 0.88 -8.98 4.61
C ILE A 71 0.52 -10.06 5.63
N SER A 72 0.46 -9.68 6.91
CA SER A 72 0.16 -10.63 7.99
C SER A 72 -1.31 -11.05 7.99
N ALA A 73 -1.56 -12.34 8.30
CA ALA A 73 -2.90 -12.87 8.53
C ALA A 73 -3.68 -12.17 9.66
N ARG A 74 -2.98 -11.45 10.55
CA ARG A 74 -3.61 -10.77 11.71
C ARG A 74 -4.32 -9.47 11.36
N HIS A 75 -4.08 -8.92 10.16
CA HIS A 75 -4.73 -7.68 9.75
C HIS A 75 -6.20 -7.92 9.38
N LYS A 76 -7.07 -7.00 9.80
CA LYS A 76 -8.50 -7.05 9.43
C LYS A 76 -8.67 -7.02 7.91
N SER A 77 -7.87 -6.21 7.21
CA SER A 77 -7.87 -6.16 5.75
C SER A 77 -7.54 -7.51 5.11
N THR A 78 -6.59 -8.28 5.68
CA THR A 78 -6.29 -9.64 5.19
C THR A 78 -7.50 -10.57 5.36
N GLU A 79 -8.14 -10.57 6.52
CA GLU A 79 -9.39 -11.32 6.75
C GLU A 79 -10.46 -10.95 5.73
N ASN A 80 -10.69 -9.67 5.53
CA ASN A 80 -11.67 -9.14 4.58
C ASN A 80 -11.38 -9.61 3.14
N ILE A 81 -10.13 -9.47 2.68
CA ILE A 81 -9.70 -9.90 1.34
C ILE A 81 -9.87 -11.41 1.15
N LEU A 82 -9.56 -12.21 2.18
CA LEU A 82 -9.74 -13.66 2.11
C LEU A 82 -11.20 -14.07 1.96
N LYS A 83 -12.13 -13.31 2.56
CA LYS A 83 -13.58 -13.55 2.48
C LYS A 83 -14.17 -13.02 1.17
N LYS A 84 -13.88 -11.77 0.83
CA LYS A 84 -14.43 -11.08 -0.37
C LYS A 84 -13.77 -11.50 -1.68
N LYS A 85 -12.55 -12.03 -1.62
CA LYS A 85 -11.72 -12.38 -2.78
C LYS A 85 -11.43 -11.19 -3.69
N ALA A 86 -11.54 -9.98 -3.15
CA ALA A 86 -11.42 -8.72 -3.88
C ALA A 86 -10.81 -7.64 -3.01
N PHE A 87 -10.02 -6.76 -3.61
CA PHE A 87 -9.43 -5.59 -2.97
C PHE A 87 -9.03 -4.55 -4.01
N THR A 88 -8.79 -3.33 -3.56
CA THR A 88 -8.15 -2.29 -4.35
C THR A 88 -6.81 -1.91 -3.77
N ILE A 89 -5.95 -1.35 -4.62
CA ILE A 89 -4.67 -0.77 -4.24
C ILE A 89 -4.67 0.67 -4.74
N SER A 90 -4.48 1.62 -3.84
CA SER A 90 -4.15 3.00 -4.19
C SER A 90 -2.72 3.31 -3.79
N MET A 91 -2.13 4.37 -4.38
CA MET A 91 -0.80 4.83 -4.05
C MET A 91 -0.91 6.00 -3.08
N ALA A 92 -0.21 5.91 -1.94
CA ALA A 92 -0.11 7.04 -1.04
C ALA A 92 0.60 8.21 -1.73
N ASP A 93 0.07 9.41 -1.59
CA ASP A 93 0.64 10.63 -2.12
C ASP A 93 1.09 11.60 -1.02
N ALA A 94 1.80 12.65 -1.43
CA ALA A 94 2.36 13.62 -0.49
C ALA A 94 1.30 14.53 0.16
N ALA A 95 0.13 14.69 -0.47
CA ALA A 95 -0.96 15.53 0.04
C ALA A 95 -1.70 14.83 1.18
N HIS A 96 -1.78 13.49 1.15
CA HIS A 96 -2.54 12.66 2.09
C HIS A 96 -1.66 11.79 3.01
N VAL A 97 -0.43 12.23 3.29
CA VAL A 97 0.51 11.45 4.13
C VAL A 97 -0.06 11.10 5.50
N LYS A 98 -0.76 12.05 6.15
CA LYS A 98 -1.31 11.85 7.51
C LYS A 98 -2.47 10.86 7.51
N GLU A 99 -3.35 10.97 6.54
CA GLU A 99 -4.50 10.11 6.33
C GLU A 99 -4.05 8.68 6.00
N CYS A 100 -3.10 8.56 5.07
CA CYS A 100 -2.48 7.28 4.70
C CYS A 100 -1.74 6.63 5.87
N ASP A 101 -0.99 7.39 6.66
CA ASP A 101 -0.30 6.87 7.86
C ASP A 101 -1.31 6.40 8.90
N TYR A 102 -2.35 7.18 9.16
CA TYR A 102 -3.39 6.85 10.14
C TYR A 102 -4.09 5.52 9.83
N VAL A 103 -4.48 5.25 8.58
CA VAL A 103 -5.14 3.98 8.23
C VAL A 103 -4.20 2.78 8.36
N GLY A 104 -2.89 3.00 8.33
CA GLY A 104 -1.87 1.98 8.59
C GLY A 104 -1.65 1.69 10.08
N LEU A 105 -1.81 2.71 10.94
CA LEU A 105 -1.62 2.60 12.38
C LEU A 105 -2.87 2.08 13.10
N ALA A 106 -4.07 2.56 12.70
CA ALA A 106 -5.32 2.15 13.31
C ALA A 106 -5.78 0.78 12.79
N SER A 107 -6.11 -0.13 13.70
CA SER A 107 -6.72 -1.41 13.34
C SER A 107 -8.24 -1.27 13.20
N ALA A 108 -8.82 -1.80 12.12
CA ALA A 108 -10.28 -1.84 11.97
C ALA A 108 -10.96 -2.81 12.93
N ASN A 109 -10.20 -3.69 13.61
CA ASN A 109 -10.73 -4.48 14.72
C ASN A 109 -11.13 -3.60 15.92
N ASP A 110 -10.42 -2.48 16.14
CA ASP A 110 -10.63 -1.56 17.25
C ASP A 110 -11.32 -0.26 16.82
N THR A 111 -11.16 0.11 15.55
CA THR A 111 -11.66 1.36 14.96
C THR A 111 -12.28 1.05 13.60
N PRO A 112 -13.51 0.51 13.56
CA PRO A 112 -14.14 0.12 12.29
C PRO A 112 -14.43 1.30 11.36
N ASP A 113 -14.56 2.52 11.89
CA ASP A 113 -14.77 3.78 11.16
C ASP A 113 -13.47 4.54 10.82
N LYS A 114 -12.32 3.86 10.82
CA LYS A 114 -11.01 4.50 10.66
C LYS A 114 -10.84 5.29 9.35
N LEU A 115 -11.46 4.86 8.24
CA LEU A 115 -11.42 5.60 6.99
C LEU A 115 -12.09 6.97 7.12
N ALA A 116 -13.30 7.03 7.69
CA ALA A 116 -14.00 8.28 7.96
C ALA A 116 -13.23 9.17 8.93
N LYS A 117 -12.62 8.59 9.97
CA LYS A 117 -11.77 9.31 10.93
C LYS A 117 -10.49 9.84 10.29
N ALA A 118 -9.94 9.15 9.31
CA ALA A 118 -8.84 9.65 8.49
C ALA A 118 -9.25 10.82 7.58
N GLY A 119 -10.54 10.98 7.30
CA GLY A 119 -11.04 11.96 6.34
C GLY A 119 -11.18 11.40 4.92
N PHE A 120 -11.03 10.09 4.75
CA PHE A 120 -11.24 9.43 3.46
C PHE A 120 -12.72 9.13 3.22
N THR A 121 -13.14 9.33 1.97
CA THR A 121 -14.42 8.88 1.44
C THR A 121 -14.20 7.71 0.48
N VAL A 122 -15.23 6.89 0.31
CA VAL A 122 -15.12 5.72 -0.57
C VAL A 122 -16.28 5.63 -1.54
N SER A 123 -15.99 5.12 -2.72
CA SER A 123 -16.98 4.66 -3.70
C SER A 123 -16.78 3.17 -3.96
N LYS A 124 -17.73 2.53 -4.63
CA LYS A 124 -17.61 1.12 -5.01
C LYS A 124 -16.77 1.01 -6.29
N ALA A 125 -15.84 0.07 -6.31
CA ALA A 125 -15.09 -0.29 -7.51
C ALA A 125 -16.02 -0.89 -8.59
N GLU A 126 -15.66 -0.70 -9.85
CA GLU A 126 -16.50 -1.10 -10.99
C GLU A 126 -16.38 -2.61 -11.28
N PHE A 127 -15.18 -3.17 -11.18
CA PHE A 127 -14.88 -4.53 -11.62
C PHE A 127 -14.72 -5.53 -10.49
N VAL A 128 -14.63 -5.06 -9.23
CA VAL A 128 -14.48 -5.92 -8.05
C VAL A 128 -15.35 -5.45 -6.88
N ASP A 129 -15.67 -6.34 -5.94
CA ASP A 129 -16.42 -5.99 -4.73
C ASP A 129 -15.48 -5.43 -3.64
N ALA A 130 -14.92 -4.24 -3.91
CA ALA A 130 -14.01 -3.54 -3.02
C ALA A 130 -14.23 -2.02 -3.06
N PRO A 131 -13.80 -1.26 -2.03
CA PRO A 131 -13.92 0.19 -2.01
C PRO A 131 -12.78 0.86 -2.78
N VAL A 132 -13.07 1.96 -3.45
CA VAL A 132 -12.10 2.93 -3.99
C VAL A 132 -12.00 4.10 -3.02
N ILE A 133 -10.78 4.50 -2.66
CA ILE A 133 -10.54 5.72 -1.87
C ILE A 133 -10.54 6.91 -2.83
N ASN A 134 -11.53 7.80 -2.69
CA ASN A 134 -11.78 8.85 -3.68
C ASN A 134 -10.71 9.94 -3.71
N GLU A 135 -9.98 10.15 -2.61
CA GLU A 135 -8.95 11.18 -2.48
C GLU A 135 -7.59 10.75 -3.07
N LEU A 136 -7.43 9.46 -3.43
CA LEU A 136 -6.19 8.93 -3.99
C LEU A 136 -6.34 8.74 -5.51
N ALA A 137 -5.49 9.38 -6.28
CA ALA A 137 -5.64 9.54 -7.72
C ALA A 137 -5.58 8.22 -8.53
N VAL A 138 -4.96 7.17 -8.01
CA VAL A 138 -4.81 5.88 -8.72
C VAL A 138 -5.48 4.79 -7.92
N CYS A 139 -6.29 3.98 -8.59
CA CYS A 139 -6.90 2.78 -8.04
C CYS A 139 -6.64 1.58 -8.95
N VAL A 140 -6.02 0.55 -8.39
CA VAL A 140 -5.82 -0.76 -9.04
C VAL A 140 -6.82 -1.74 -8.45
N GLU A 141 -7.73 -2.27 -9.27
CA GLU A 141 -8.75 -3.23 -8.85
C GLU A 141 -8.23 -4.65 -9.00
N CYS A 142 -8.27 -5.43 -7.92
CA CYS A 142 -7.65 -6.75 -7.87
C CYS A 142 -8.61 -7.84 -7.39
N LYS A 143 -8.47 -9.03 -7.99
CA LYS A 143 -9.02 -10.28 -7.48
C LYS A 143 -7.94 -11.06 -6.75
N LEU A 144 -8.27 -11.63 -5.60
CA LEU A 144 -7.35 -12.51 -4.88
C LEU A 144 -7.12 -13.81 -5.67
N VAL A 145 -5.86 -14.10 -5.99
CA VAL A 145 -5.43 -15.36 -6.61
C VAL A 145 -5.04 -16.37 -5.53
N SER A 146 -4.15 -15.98 -4.62
CA SER A 146 -3.67 -16.86 -3.55
C SER A 146 -3.20 -16.08 -2.33
N TYR A 147 -3.18 -16.76 -1.19
CA TYR A 147 -2.59 -16.29 0.04
C TYR A 147 -1.93 -17.44 0.79
N ASP A 148 -0.68 -17.30 1.14
CA ASP A 148 0.05 -18.24 2.01
C ASP A 148 0.15 -17.63 3.41
N GLU A 149 -0.59 -18.19 4.37
CA GLU A 149 -0.65 -17.70 5.74
C GLU A 149 0.71 -17.77 6.46
N LYS A 150 1.57 -18.75 6.10
CA LYS A 150 2.87 -18.93 6.77
C LYS A 150 3.88 -17.86 6.37
N SER A 151 3.93 -17.52 5.11
CA SER A 151 4.85 -16.50 4.56
C SER A 151 4.22 -15.11 4.54
N GLY A 152 2.88 -15.02 4.59
CA GLY A 152 2.13 -13.78 4.39
C GLY A 152 2.04 -13.34 2.94
N HIS A 153 2.48 -14.17 1.98
CA HIS A 153 2.45 -13.82 0.57
C HIS A 153 1.01 -13.85 0.04
N MET A 154 0.59 -12.70 -0.48
CA MET A 154 -0.69 -12.51 -1.16
C MET A 154 -0.43 -12.18 -2.62
N VAL A 155 -1.14 -12.86 -3.50
CA VAL A 155 -1.10 -12.64 -4.95
C VAL A 155 -2.47 -12.16 -5.41
N GLY A 156 -2.51 -11.06 -6.15
CA GLY A 156 -3.71 -10.51 -6.76
C GLY A 156 -3.58 -10.38 -8.27
N GLU A 157 -4.65 -10.75 -8.99
CA GLU A 157 -4.82 -10.44 -10.41
C GLU A 157 -5.33 -9.03 -10.55
N ILE A 158 -4.63 -8.19 -11.31
CA ILE A 158 -5.08 -6.84 -11.67
C ILE A 158 -6.11 -6.98 -12.78
N VAL A 159 -7.35 -6.57 -12.51
CA VAL A 159 -8.45 -6.63 -13.48
C VAL A 159 -8.78 -5.27 -14.08
N ASN A 160 -8.42 -4.18 -13.40
CA ASN A 160 -8.59 -2.82 -13.89
C ASN A 160 -7.63 -1.86 -13.18
N VAL A 161 -7.30 -0.76 -13.85
CA VAL A 161 -6.64 0.41 -13.26
C VAL A 161 -7.42 1.64 -13.67
N SER A 162 -7.88 2.42 -12.70
CA SER A 162 -8.49 3.73 -12.92
C SER A 162 -7.61 4.84 -12.35
N VAL A 163 -7.63 5.99 -13.00
CA VAL A 163 -6.85 7.16 -12.62
C VAL A 163 -7.76 8.39 -12.70
N ASP A 164 -7.66 9.27 -11.71
CA ASP A 164 -8.31 10.58 -11.75
C ASP A 164 -7.79 11.36 -12.96
N GLU A 165 -8.68 11.79 -13.83
CA GLU A 165 -8.32 12.53 -15.06
C GLU A 165 -7.51 13.80 -14.76
N SER A 166 -7.74 14.44 -13.62
CA SER A 166 -7.00 15.62 -13.20
C SER A 166 -5.52 15.35 -12.89
N ALA A 167 -5.17 14.10 -12.63
CA ALA A 167 -3.80 13.65 -12.40
C ALA A 167 -3.06 13.27 -13.70
N LEU A 168 -3.75 13.21 -14.83
CA LEU A 168 -3.17 12.93 -16.13
C LEU A 168 -2.61 14.21 -16.76
N THR A 169 -1.33 14.18 -17.11
CA THR A 169 -0.73 15.26 -17.92
C THR A 169 -1.04 15.02 -19.39
N SER A 170 -1.55 16.04 -20.07
CA SER A 170 -1.75 16.06 -21.54
C SER A 170 -0.41 16.01 -22.28
#